data_f93b7d943d5772c1c849471d9a6894b9
#
_entry.id   f93b7d943d5772c1c849471d9a6894b9
#
_cell.length_a   1.000
_cell.length_b   1.000
_cell.length_c   1.000
_cell.angle_alpha   90.00
_cell.angle_beta   90.00
_cell.angle_gamma   90.00
#
_symmetry.space_group_name_H-M   'P 1'
#
loop_
_entity.id
_entity.type
_entity.pdbx_description
1 polymer ?
#
loop_
_entity_poly.entity_id
_entity_poly.type
_entity_poly.pdbx_seq_one_letter_code
_entity_poly.pdbx_strand_id
1 'polypeptide(L)'
;MHRTISSPGSLIAQLPYFYGFDLQDSLIIITTTCITHLVGPLIRIDIPHEKYMDDCRVTITRALRQLSDREYSELIIVLVSSHWDSDGALYADEIEELCEDTAYKTGFTIRDFYMARSCHPQDRWVSLFTGEQGKVSQEPLARDSHIPADDSLNVFTTAEYLLSREDTRHSLE
;
A
#
# COMPACT_ATOMS: atom_id res chain seq x y z
N MET A 1 6.93 19.87 5.37
CA MET A 1 6.47 20.01 3.99
C MET A 1 5.64 18.79 3.65
N HIS A 2 4.36 19.01 3.50
CA HIS A 2 3.43 17.92 3.22
C HIS A 2 3.42 17.63 1.72
N ARG A 3 3.56 16.39 1.35
CA ARG A 3 3.55 15.98 -0.05
C ARG A 3 2.15 15.81 -0.55
N THR A 4 1.84 16.52 -1.60
CA THR A 4 0.72 16.19 -2.46
C THR A 4 1.19 15.18 -3.49
N ILE A 5 0.53 14.04 -3.56
CA ILE A 5 0.76 13.06 -4.61
C ILE A 5 0.29 13.67 -5.91
N SER A 6 1.22 13.99 -6.80
CA SER A 6 0.90 14.68 -8.04
C SER A 6 0.51 13.74 -9.17
N SER A 7 0.98 12.51 -9.15
CA SER A 7 0.66 11.50 -10.16
C SER A 7 0.86 10.08 -9.63
N PRO A 8 0.14 9.09 -10.19
CA PRO A 8 0.33 7.69 -9.80
C PRO A 8 1.75 7.18 -10.06
N GLY A 9 2.34 7.53 -11.18
CA GLY A 9 3.70 7.13 -11.52
C GLY A 9 4.75 7.66 -10.55
N SER A 10 4.59 8.89 -10.08
CA SER A 10 5.45 9.48 -9.06
C SER A 10 5.28 8.82 -7.71
N LEU A 11 4.05 8.51 -7.33
CA LEU A 11 3.76 7.80 -6.08
C LEU A 11 4.46 6.45 -6.06
N ILE A 12 4.28 5.66 -7.11
CA ILE A 12 4.86 4.31 -7.21
C ILE A 12 6.39 4.38 -7.18
N ALA A 13 6.98 5.34 -7.90
CA ALA A 13 8.43 5.54 -7.91
C ALA A 13 9.03 5.83 -6.53
N GLN A 14 8.24 6.42 -5.64
CA GLN A 14 8.69 6.80 -4.30
C GLN A 14 8.61 5.69 -3.27
N LEU A 15 7.79 4.68 -3.49
CA LEU A 15 7.56 3.63 -2.51
C LEU A 15 8.84 2.94 -2.03
N PRO A 16 9.82 2.59 -2.89
CA PRO A 16 11.05 2.00 -2.42
C PRO A 16 11.85 2.91 -1.48
N TYR A 17 11.72 4.21 -1.63
CA TYR A 17 12.42 5.17 -0.77
C TYR A 17 11.80 5.25 0.62
N PHE A 18 10.50 5.06 0.74
CA PHE A 18 9.84 4.98 2.03
C PHE A 18 10.31 3.77 2.83
N TYR A 19 10.57 2.67 2.16
CA TYR A 19 10.96 1.41 2.80
C TYR A 19 12.48 1.19 2.84
N GLY A 20 13.23 1.89 2.00
CA GLY A 20 14.69 1.74 1.90
C GLY A 20 15.14 0.46 1.18
N PHE A 21 14.24 -0.21 0.48
CA PHE A 21 14.54 -1.40 -0.32
C PHE A 21 13.57 -1.50 -1.51
N ASP A 22 13.94 -2.31 -2.48
CA ASP A 22 13.12 -2.56 -3.67
C ASP A 22 11.90 -3.41 -3.30
N LEU A 23 10.74 -3.01 -3.84
CA LEU A 23 9.47 -3.67 -3.56
C LEU A 23 9.14 -4.66 -4.67
N GLN A 24 8.94 -5.91 -4.30
CA GLN A 24 8.49 -6.97 -5.18
C GLN A 24 7.36 -7.75 -4.52
N ASP A 25 6.40 -8.19 -5.30
CA ASP A 25 5.28 -9.01 -4.84
C ASP A 25 4.70 -8.51 -3.51
N SER A 26 4.38 -7.22 -3.50
CA SER A 26 3.96 -6.50 -2.30
C SER A 26 2.61 -5.84 -2.49
N LEU A 27 1.80 -5.90 -1.45
CA LEU A 27 0.59 -5.12 -1.31
C LEU A 27 0.87 -3.95 -0.37
N ILE A 28 0.67 -2.74 -0.85
CA ILE A 28 0.93 -1.52 -0.09
C ILE A 28 -0.36 -0.76 0.07
N ILE A 29 -0.70 -0.46 1.32
CA ILE A 29 -1.88 0.31 1.69
C ILE A 29 -1.39 1.65 2.23
N ILE A 30 -1.76 2.71 1.54
CA ILE A 30 -1.36 4.07 1.87
C ILE A 30 -2.55 4.79 2.47
N THR A 31 -2.44 5.23 3.71
CA THR A 31 -3.50 6.04 4.32
C THR A 31 -3.32 7.50 3.95
N THR A 32 -4.42 8.19 3.69
CA THR A 32 -4.39 9.62 3.40
C THR A 32 -5.51 10.35 4.12
N THR A 33 -5.32 11.65 4.28
CA THR A 33 -6.37 12.54 4.77
C THR A 33 -7.33 12.92 3.64
N CYS A 34 -8.59 13.14 3.97
CA CYS A 34 -9.66 13.35 2.99
C CYS A 34 -9.49 14.65 2.18
N ILE A 35 -9.24 15.76 2.86
CA ILE A 35 -9.27 17.08 2.22
C ILE A 35 -7.93 17.44 1.60
N THR A 36 -6.85 17.25 2.33
CA THR A 36 -5.51 17.67 1.94
C THR A 36 -4.70 16.57 1.27
N HIS A 37 -5.21 15.35 1.25
CA HIS A 37 -4.55 14.17 0.71
C HIS A 37 -3.12 13.97 1.23
N LEU A 38 -2.92 14.31 2.49
CA LEU A 38 -1.64 14.07 3.16
C LEU A 38 -1.45 12.58 3.38
N VAL A 39 -0.26 12.12 3.03
CA VAL A 39 0.12 10.72 3.23
C VAL A 39 0.37 10.47 4.71
N GLY A 40 -0.32 9.48 5.24
CA GLY A 40 -0.13 8.99 6.61
C GLY A 40 0.66 7.68 6.64
N PRO A 41 0.44 6.86 7.65
CA PRO A 41 1.11 5.57 7.77
C PRO A 41 0.85 4.67 6.57
N LEU A 42 1.87 3.92 6.19
CA LEU A 42 1.81 2.92 5.14
C LEU A 42 1.86 1.52 5.75
N ILE A 43 1.06 0.63 5.19
CA ILE A 43 1.06 -0.79 5.53
C ILE A 43 1.60 -1.54 4.33
N ARG A 44 2.63 -2.35 4.53
CA ARG A 44 3.14 -3.25 3.50
C ARG A 44 3.03 -4.69 3.98
N ILE A 45 2.50 -5.53 3.12
CA ILE A 45 2.51 -6.98 3.30
C ILE A 45 2.99 -7.64 2.01
N ASP A 46 3.54 -8.84 2.13
CA ASP A 46 3.75 -9.67 0.96
C ASP A 46 2.40 -10.07 0.37
N ILE A 47 2.34 -10.21 -0.95
CA ILE A 47 1.09 -10.66 -1.60
C ILE A 47 0.69 -12.00 -0.98
N PRO A 48 -0.50 -12.06 -0.36
CA PRO A 48 -0.90 -13.29 0.31
C PRO A 48 -1.19 -14.39 -0.70
N HIS A 49 -0.74 -15.58 -0.39
CA HIS A 49 -1.20 -16.76 -1.07
C HIS A 49 -2.69 -16.99 -0.75
N GLU A 50 -3.45 -17.55 -1.68
CA GLU A 50 -4.88 -17.83 -1.51
C GLU A 50 -5.22 -18.44 -0.14
N LYS A 51 -4.40 -19.37 0.31
CA LYS A 51 -4.53 -20.04 1.62
C LYS A 51 -4.50 -19.08 2.82
N TYR A 52 -3.84 -17.93 2.71
CA TYR A 52 -3.64 -16.98 3.80
C TYR A 52 -4.45 -15.69 3.64
N MET A 53 -5.38 -15.64 2.69
CA MET A 53 -6.20 -14.44 2.44
C MET A 53 -7.00 -14.01 3.68
N ASP A 54 -7.60 -14.94 4.39
CA ASP A 54 -8.39 -14.63 5.58
C ASP A 54 -7.53 -14.09 6.72
N ASP A 55 -6.35 -14.66 6.93
CA ASP A 55 -5.39 -14.15 7.91
C ASP A 55 -4.94 -12.74 7.58
N CYS A 56 -4.70 -12.48 6.32
CA CYS A 56 -4.35 -11.17 5.81
C CYS A 56 -5.46 -10.16 6.06
N ARG A 57 -6.69 -10.54 5.78
CA ARG A 57 -7.89 -9.74 6.02
C ARG A 57 -8.00 -9.31 7.49
N VAL A 58 -7.83 -10.23 8.40
CA VAL A 58 -7.86 -9.96 9.85
C VAL A 58 -6.76 -8.99 10.25
N THR A 59 -5.55 -9.21 9.75
CA THR A 59 -4.39 -8.38 10.07
C THR A 59 -4.56 -6.94 9.58
N ILE A 60 -4.97 -6.77 8.33
CA ILE A 60 -5.21 -5.45 7.74
C ILE A 60 -6.35 -4.74 8.45
N THR A 61 -7.47 -5.43 8.70
CA THR A 61 -8.60 -4.85 9.42
C THR A 61 -8.19 -4.31 10.78
N ARG A 62 -7.39 -5.05 11.49
CA ARG A 62 -6.90 -4.67 12.82
C ARG A 62 -5.97 -3.46 12.76
N ALA A 63 -5.07 -3.44 11.79
CA ALA A 63 -4.18 -2.30 11.57
C ALA A 63 -4.96 -1.02 11.20
N LEU A 64 -5.91 -1.12 10.30
CA LEU A 64 -6.74 0.01 9.89
C LEU A 64 -7.62 0.54 11.01
N ARG A 65 -8.15 -0.32 11.88
CA ARG A 65 -8.91 0.11 13.05
C ARG A 65 -8.09 0.98 13.99
N GLN A 66 -6.82 0.70 14.15
CA GLN A 66 -5.94 1.52 14.97
C GLN A 66 -5.67 2.90 14.36
N LEU A 67 -5.77 3.01 13.05
CA LEU A 67 -5.56 4.27 12.33
C LEU A 67 -6.85 5.07 12.14
N SER A 68 -8.01 4.44 12.25
CA SER A 68 -9.31 5.07 12.01
C SER A 68 -9.68 6.16 13.03
N ASP A 69 -9.12 6.11 14.22
CA ASP A 69 -9.30 7.15 15.25
C ASP A 69 -8.47 8.41 15.00
N ARG A 70 -7.68 8.40 13.95
CA ARG A 70 -6.85 9.52 13.52
C ARG A 70 -7.49 10.22 12.33
N GLU A 71 -6.86 11.25 11.83
CA GLU A 71 -7.38 12.08 10.73
C GLU A 71 -7.43 11.37 9.36
N TYR A 72 -6.97 10.13 9.29
CA TYR A 72 -6.91 9.37 8.04
C TYR A 72 -8.26 8.71 7.76
N SER A 73 -8.76 8.89 6.54
CA SER A 73 -10.06 8.37 6.12
C SER A 73 -10.07 7.73 4.74
N GLU A 74 -9.01 7.91 3.97
CA GLU A 74 -8.90 7.37 2.62
C GLU A 74 -7.70 6.44 2.49
N LEU A 75 -7.82 5.50 1.57
CA LEU A 75 -6.76 4.56 1.22
C LEU A 75 -6.40 4.69 -0.26
N ILE A 76 -5.13 4.58 -0.55
CA ILE A 76 -4.61 4.28 -1.88
C ILE A 76 -3.93 2.93 -1.78
N ILE A 77 -4.32 2.00 -2.63
CA ILE A 77 -3.76 0.66 -2.66
C ILE A 77 -2.80 0.55 -3.84
N VAL A 78 -1.64 -0.02 -3.62
CA VAL A 78 -0.69 -0.33 -4.70
C VAL A 78 -0.31 -1.81 -4.61
N LEU A 79 -0.62 -2.55 -5.64
CA LEU A 79 -0.23 -3.93 -5.79
C LEU A 79 0.97 -4.00 -6.74
N VAL A 80 2.13 -4.38 -6.22
CA VAL A 80 3.35 -4.52 -7.00
C VAL A 80 3.60 -5.99 -7.27
N SER A 81 3.51 -6.40 -8.53
CA SER A 81 3.74 -7.79 -8.91
C SER A 81 4.35 -7.89 -10.29
N SER A 82 5.44 -8.63 -10.40
CA SER A 82 6.08 -8.93 -11.68
C SER A 82 5.24 -9.86 -12.57
N HIS A 83 4.22 -10.50 -12.00
CA HIS A 83 3.36 -11.47 -12.68
C HIS A 83 2.02 -10.89 -13.16
N TRP A 84 1.88 -9.58 -13.17
CA TRP A 84 0.60 -8.94 -13.52
C TRP A 84 0.15 -9.18 -14.98
N ASP A 85 1.09 -9.43 -15.88
CA ASP A 85 0.82 -9.72 -17.31
C ASP A 85 0.51 -11.21 -17.59
N SER A 86 0.58 -12.04 -16.57
CA SER A 86 0.40 -13.48 -16.68
C SER A 86 -0.70 -13.96 -15.75
N ASP A 87 -0.86 -15.26 -15.65
CA ASP A 87 -1.81 -15.88 -14.74
C ASP A 87 -1.65 -15.45 -13.26
N GLY A 88 -0.60 -14.74 -12.93
CA GLY A 88 -0.40 -14.12 -11.63
C GLY A 88 -1.32 -12.93 -11.34
N ALA A 89 -2.00 -12.39 -12.35
CA ALA A 89 -3.13 -11.51 -12.14
C ALA A 89 -4.34 -12.22 -11.50
N LEU A 90 -4.24 -13.52 -11.34
CA LEU A 90 -5.27 -14.38 -10.77
C LEU A 90 -5.80 -13.95 -9.43
N TYR A 91 -4.95 -13.35 -8.61
CA TYR A 91 -5.35 -12.94 -7.27
C TYR A 91 -5.69 -11.46 -7.16
N ALA A 92 -5.61 -10.70 -8.25
CA ALA A 92 -5.88 -9.26 -8.21
C ALA A 92 -7.33 -8.97 -7.78
N ASP A 93 -8.28 -9.70 -8.32
CA ASP A 93 -9.69 -9.54 -7.98
C ASP A 93 -9.97 -9.89 -6.51
N GLU A 94 -9.36 -10.95 -6.02
CA GLU A 94 -9.49 -11.39 -4.64
C GLU A 94 -8.82 -10.42 -3.67
N ILE A 95 -7.68 -9.86 -4.05
CA ILE A 95 -7.00 -8.83 -3.26
C ILE A 95 -7.81 -7.53 -3.26
N GLU A 96 -8.39 -7.16 -4.39
CA GLU A 96 -9.29 -6.00 -4.48
C GLU A 96 -10.49 -6.17 -3.55
N GLU A 97 -11.15 -7.32 -3.61
CA GLU A 97 -12.27 -7.66 -2.72
C GLU A 97 -11.87 -7.62 -1.25
N LEU A 98 -10.72 -8.16 -0.92
CA LEU A 98 -10.16 -8.12 0.43
C LEU A 98 -9.96 -6.67 0.91
N CYS A 99 -9.39 -5.83 0.07
CA CYS A 99 -9.16 -4.42 0.40
C CYS A 99 -10.47 -3.65 0.56
N GLU A 100 -11.43 -3.89 -0.31
CA GLU A 100 -12.76 -3.27 -0.23
C GLU A 100 -13.48 -3.67 1.05
N ASP A 101 -13.46 -4.94 1.41
CA ASP A 101 -14.07 -5.44 2.63
C ASP A 101 -13.43 -4.86 3.89
N THR A 102 -12.11 -4.84 3.93
CA THR A 102 -11.38 -4.28 5.09
C THR A 102 -11.58 -2.78 5.23
N ALA A 103 -11.60 -2.05 4.13
CA ALA A 103 -11.91 -0.63 4.11
C ALA A 103 -13.33 -0.36 4.62
N TYR A 104 -14.30 -1.08 4.11
CA TYR A 104 -15.71 -0.95 4.52
C TYR A 104 -15.88 -1.18 6.03
N LYS A 105 -15.29 -2.25 6.56
CA LYS A 105 -15.38 -2.60 7.98
C LYS A 105 -14.71 -1.60 8.91
N THR A 106 -13.75 -0.84 8.41
CA THR A 106 -12.95 0.09 9.21
C THR A 106 -13.30 1.56 8.97
N GLY A 107 -14.26 1.84 8.10
CA GLY A 107 -14.72 3.20 7.79
C GLY A 107 -13.81 3.98 6.85
N PHE A 108 -12.89 3.30 6.16
CA PHE A 108 -12.07 3.93 5.14
C PHE A 108 -12.73 3.87 3.77
N THR A 109 -12.44 4.85 2.93
CA THR A 109 -12.83 4.87 1.52
C THR A 109 -11.58 4.61 0.67
N ILE A 110 -11.65 3.66 -0.25
CA ILE A 110 -10.56 3.44 -1.20
C ILE A 110 -10.68 4.48 -2.31
N ARG A 111 -9.69 5.34 -2.39
CA ARG A 111 -9.63 6.41 -3.38
C ARG A 111 -9.17 5.90 -4.73
N ASP A 112 -8.16 5.05 -4.75
CA ASP A 112 -7.70 4.39 -5.96
C ASP A 112 -6.99 3.08 -5.63
N PHE A 113 -6.90 2.21 -6.65
CA PHE A 113 -6.21 0.94 -6.57
C PHE A 113 -5.31 0.80 -7.80
N TYR A 114 -4.01 0.89 -7.61
CA TYR A 114 -3.02 0.76 -8.66
C TYR A 114 -2.38 -0.60 -8.66
N MET A 115 -2.15 -1.13 -9.84
CA MET A 115 -1.35 -2.32 -10.05
C MET A 115 -0.12 -1.93 -10.86
N ALA A 116 1.06 -2.27 -10.37
CA ALA A 116 2.33 -1.97 -11.01
C ALA A 116 3.17 -3.24 -11.14
N ARG A 117 3.89 -3.33 -12.25
CA ARG A 117 4.79 -4.46 -12.48
C ARG A 117 6.00 -4.40 -11.54
N SER A 118 6.52 -3.22 -11.34
CA SER A 118 7.55 -2.90 -10.36
C SER A 118 7.50 -1.41 -10.03
N CYS A 119 8.33 -0.98 -9.10
CA CYS A 119 8.53 0.44 -8.81
C CYS A 119 9.67 1.07 -9.62
N HIS A 120 10.25 0.33 -10.56
CA HIS A 120 11.35 0.82 -11.38
C HIS A 120 10.86 1.81 -12.44
N PRO A 121 11.66 2.85 -12.76
CA PRO A 121 11.34 3.79 -13.81
C PRO A 121 11.01 3.08 -15.12
N GLN A 122 10.03 3.61 -15.85
CA GLN A 122 9.54 3.10 -17.14
C GLN A 122 8.73 1.80 -17.08
N ASP A 123 8.62 1.15 -15.95
CA ASP A 123 7.68 0.03 -15.80
C ASP A 123 6.23 0.52 -15.81
N ARG A 124 5.32 -0.37 -16.09
CA ARG A 124 3.91 -0.04 -16.33
C ARG A 124 3.09 -0.11 -15.05
N TRP A 125 2.12 0.77 -14.96
CA TRP A 125 1.07 0.71 -13.95
C TRP A 125 -0.30 0.91 -14.58
N VAL A 126 -1.33 0.46 -13.91
CA VAL A 126 -2.73 0.63 -14.30
C VAL A 126 -3.58 0.87 -13.06
N SER A 127 -4.58 1.75 -13.17
CA SER A 127 -5.63 1.87 -12.16
C SER A 127 -6.72 0.84 -12.44
N LEU A 128 -7.01 0.01 -11.43
CA LEU A 128 -8.11 -0.96 -11.54
C LEU A 128 -9.49 -0.29 -11.47
N PHE A 129 -9.57 0.91 -10.92
CA PHE A 129 -10.84 1.65 -10.81
C PHE A 129 -11.18 2.44 -12.06
N THR A 130 -10.21 3.10 -12.67
CA THR A 130 -10.45 4.01 -13.80
C THR A 130 -9.96 3.45 -15.14
N GLY A 131 -9.12 2.43 -15.13
CA GLY A 131 -8.45 1.94 -16.32
C GLY A 131 -7.31 2.83 -16.83
N GLU A 132 -7.02 3.94 -16.16
CA GLU A 132 -5.90 4.80 -16.50
C GLU A 132 -4.59 4.02 -16.42
N GLN A 133 -3.72 4.22 -17.39
CA GLN A 133 -2.43 3.54 -17.49
C GLN A 133 -1.30 4.56 -17.65
N GLY A 134 -0.12 4.15 -17.24
CA GLY A 134 1.07 4.97 -17.40
C GLY A 134 2.34 4.20 -17.08
N LYS A 135 3.41 4.95 -16.95
CA LYS A 135 4.72 4.44 -16.59
C LYS A 135 5.16 5.03 -15.27
N VAL A 136 5.90 4.24 -14.50
CA VAL A 136 6.54 4.70 -13.28
C VAL A 136 7.51 5.83 -13.63
N SER A 137 7.48 6.91 -12.87
CA SER A 137 8.28 8.10 -13.14
C SER A 137 9.78 7.82 -13.04
N GLN A 138 10.54 8.50 -13.90
CA GLN A 138 11.98 8.28 -14.03
C GLN A 138 12.76 8.81 -12.83
N GLU A 139 12.31 9.92 -12.25
CA GLU A 139 12.91 10.47 -11.04
C GLU A 139 11.88 10.53 -9.94
N PRO A 140 12.10 9.79 -8.86
CA PRO A 140 11.33 10.06 -7.66
C PRO A 140 11.70 11.46 -7.18
N LEU A 141 10.71 12.28 -6.92
CA LEU A 141 10.85 13.61 -6.30
C LEU A 141 11.50 13.53 -4.90
N ALA A 142 12.19 12.46 -4.61
CA ALA A 142 12.44 11.95 -3.29
C ALA A 142 13.54 12.66 -2.52
N ARG A 143 14.47 13.33 -3.17
CA ARG A 143 15.61 13.88 -2.43
C ARG A 143 15.27 15.13 -1.63
N ASP A 144 14.29 15.90 -2.06
CA ASP A 144 13.88 17.15 -1.41
C ASP A 144 12.65 16.99 -0.51
N SER A 145 12.11 15.80 -0.47
CA SER A 145 10.92 15.53 0.31
C SER A 145 11.30 14.64 1.47
N HIS A 146 11.76 15.28 2.49
CA HIS A 146 11.78 14.63 3.79
C HIS A 146 10.35 14.28 4.17
N ILE A 147 10.06 13.00 4.24
CA ILE A 147 9.00 12.55 5.11
C ILE A 147 9.39 13.09 6.48
N PRO A 148 8.53 13.89 7.15
CA PRO A 148 8.83 14.28 8.52
C PRO A 148 9.23 13.05 9.32
N ALA A 149 10.20 13.20 10.22
CA ALA A 149 10.74 12.08 10.99
C ALA A 149 9.64 11.25 11.66
N ASP A 150 8.55 11.91 12.04
CA ASP A 150 7.39 11.26 12.65
C ASP A 150 6.63 10.37 11.68
N ASP A 151 6.51 10.77 10.42
CA ASP A 151 5.82 9.97 9.41
C ASP A 151 6.67 8.76 8.98
N SER A 152 7.99 8.92 8.90
CA SER A 152 8.87 7.79 8.63
C SER A 152 8.86 6.77 9.77
N LEU A 153 8.77 7.24 11.00
CA LEU A 153 8.62 6.38 12.16
C LEU A 153 7.33 5.57 12.09
N ASN A 154 6.23 6.20 11.69
CA ASN A 154 4.94 5.55 11.54
C ASN A 154 4.94 4.46 10.47
N VAL A 155 5.66 4.66 9.38
CA VAL A 155 5.82 3.65 8.32
C VAL A 155 6.48 2.39 8.87
N PHE A 156 7.62 2.53 9.55
CA PHE A 156 8.33 1.42 10.14
C PHE A 156 7.53 0.74 11.26
N THR A 157 6.93 1.53 12.13
CA THR A 157 6.13 1.00 13.23
C THR A 157 4.97 0.15 12.74
N THR A 158 4.33 0.54 11.64
CA THR A 158 3.23 -0.23 11.08
C THR A 158 3.73 -1.55 10.48
N ALA A 159 4.83 -1.53 9.75
CA ALA A 159 5.44 -2.73 9.20
C ALA A 159 5.93 -3.67 10.31
N GLU A 160 6.63 -3.16 11.30
CA GLU A 160 7.09 -3.91 12.46
C GLU A 160 5.92 -4.50 13.26
N TYR A 161 4.86 -3.76 13.40
CA TYR A 161 3.65 -4.22 14.09
C TYR A 161 3.01 -5.42 13.38
N LEU A 162 2.95 -5.40 12.07
CA LEU A 162 2.44 -6.53 11.30
C LEU A 162 3.34 -7.76 11.42
N LEU A 163 4.65 -7.57 11.28
CA LEU A 163 5.64 -8.63 11.41
C LEU A 163 5.64 -9.21 12.84
N SER A 164 5.64 -8.38 13.85
CA SER A 164 5.65 -8.85 15.25
C SER A 164 4.39 -9.63 15.61
N ARG A 165 3.29 -9.38 14.92
CA ARG A 165 2.06 -10.15 15.14
C ARG A 165 2.04 -11.49 14.43
N GLU A 166 2.67 -11.61 13.30
CA GLU A 166 2.88 -12.89 12.65
C GLU A 166 3.75 -13.79 13.52
N ASP A 167 4.85 -13.28 14.04
CA ASP A 167 5.73 -13.99 14.96
C ASP A 167 5.01 -14.42 16.24
N THR A 168 4.13 -13.58 16.76
CA THR A 168 3.37 -13.90 17.96
C THR A 168 2.32 -15.00 17.70
N ARG A 169 1.79 -15.08 16.49
CA ARG A 169 0.87 -16.17 16.13
C ARG A 169 1.60 -17.52 16.02
N HIS A 170 2.77 -17.53 15.43
CA HIS A 170 3.58 -18.76 15.32
C HIS A 170 4.10 -19.25 16.67
N SER A 171 4.22 -18.39 17.65
CA SER A 171 4.64 -18.76 18.99
C SER A 171 3.50 -19.21 19.91
N LEU A 172 2.24 -19.04 19.50
CA LEU A 172 1.05 -19.48 20.25
C LEU A 172 0.42 -20.77 19.70
N GLU A 173 0.92 -21.28 18.61
CA GLU A 173 0.59 -22.61 18.07
C GLU A 173 1.63 -23.64 18.52
#